data_947b2f4b74c0dd10912c72dda980e292
#
_entry.id   947b2f4b74c0dd10912c72dda980e292
#
_cell.length_a   1.000
_cell.length_b   1.000
_cell.length_c   1.000
_cell.angle_alpha   90.00
_cell.angle_beta   90.00
_cell.angle_gamma   90.00
#
_symmetry.space_group_name_H-M   'P 1'
#
loop_
_entity.id
_entity.type
_entity.pdbx_description
1 polymer ?
#
loop_
_entity_poly.entity_id
_entity_poly.type
_entity_poly.pdbx_seq_one_letter_code
_entity_poly.pdbx_strand_id
1 'polypeptide(L)'
;ETELQVYAAGGCIRDEHFGLPVKDVDLIVPVGRTDEKVAFSVMERFARSYHAMFEEPVAITMAYNQSAPCRETLGDFDERLYGVVKLQSPLCEVDVLFSRYGSITEVLSHFDCNLNTGYMNTLGFVDYAEPLELVWLEPVSPSRELRMLNKWKQIQEVRDAY
;
A
#
# COMPACT_ATOMS: atom_id res chain seq x y z
N GLU A 1 -18.46 -17.35 5.13
CA GLU A 1 -17.10 -16.85 4.84
C GLU A 1 -17.21 -15.49 4.16
N THR A 2 -16.61 -14.47 4.79
CA THR A 2 -16.54 -13.15 4.17
C THR A 2 -15.40 -13.15 3.16
N GLU A 3 -15.72 -12.84 1.93
CA GLU A 3 -14.71 -12.71 0.89
C GLU A 3 -13.82 -11.50 1.19
N LEU A 4 -12.50 -11.70 1.13
CA LEU A 4 -11.55 -10.61 1.37
C LEU A 4 -11.56 -9.62 0.21
N GLN A 5 -11.62 -8.35 0.55
CA GLN A 5 -11.51 -7.27 -0.42
C GLN A 5 -10.04 -6.92 -0.65
N VAL A 6 -9.68 -6.64 -1.89
CA VAL A 6 -8.33 -6.21 -2.27
C VAL A 6 -8.44 -4.86 -2.98
N TYR A 7 -7.59 -3.92 -2.60
CA TYR A 7 -7.57 -2.59 -3.18
C TYR A 7 -6.17 -2.22 -3.65
N ALA A 8 -6.06 -1.54 -4.79
CA ALA A 8 -4.84 -0.82 -5.12
C ALA A 8 -4.92 0.56 -4.48
N ALA A 9 -3.84 1.03 -3.88
CA ALA A 9 -3.88 2.30 -3.14
C ALA A 9 -2.51 2.99 -3.10
N GLY A 10 -2.52 4.22 -2.65
CA GLY A 10 -1.31 4.99 -2.42
C GLY A 10 -0.74 5.64 -3.67
N GLY A 11 0.59 5.61 -3.77
CA GLY A 11 1.31 6.33 -4.82
C GLY A 11 0.96 5.92 -6.24
N CYS A 12 0.58 4.66 -6.47
CA CYS A 12 0.22 4.21 -7.81
C CYS A 12 -1.07 4.87 -8.31
N ILE A 13 -2.05 5.05 -7.44
CA ILE A 13 -3.31 5.72 -7.79
C ILE A 13 -3.06 7.21 -8.06
N ARG A 14 -2.28 7.86 -7.19
CA ARG A 14 -1.87 9.24 -7.37
C ARG A 14 -1.14 9.45 -8.69
N ASP A 15 -0.12 8.65 -8.95
CA ASP A 15 0.71 8.82 -10.14
C ASP A 15 -0.07 8.56 -11.42
N GLU A 16 -0.93 7.55 -11.45
CA GLU A 16 -1.83 7.29 -12.58
C GLU A 16 -2.76 8.48 -12.83
N HIS A 17 -3.33 9.04 -11.77
CA HIS A 17 -4.23 10.18 -11.86
C HIS A 17 -3.56 11.40 -12.52
N PHE A 18 -2.31 11.66 -12.19
CA PHE A 18 -1.56 12.81 -12.71
C PHE A 18 -0.72 12.50 -13.96
N GLY A 19 -0.85 11.31 -14.52
CA GLY A 19 -0.08 10.91 -15.70
C GLY A 19 1.41 10.73 -15.45
N LEU A 20 1.81 10.49 -14.20
CA LEU A 20 3.19 10.22 -13.83
C LEU A 20 3.50 8.73 -13.95
N PRO A 21 4.76 8.35 -14.19
CA PRO A 21 5.12 6.93 -14.28
C PRO A 21 4.85 6.18 -12.98
N VAL A 22 4.21 5.02 -13.10
CA VAL A 22 3.94 4.12 -11.97
C VAL A 22 5.06 3.09 -11.91
N LYS A 23 5.82 3.08 -10.80
CA LYS A 23 6.94 2.15 -10.61
C LYS A 23 6.56 0.99 -9.70
N ASP A 24 5.85 1.28 -8.62
CA ASP A 24 5.48 0.31 -7.59
C ASP A 24 3.98 0.33 -7.40
N VAL A 25 3.40 -0.84 -7.17
CA VAL A 25 1.97 -0.97 -6.87
C VAL A 25 1.82 -1.56 -5.49
N ASP A 26 1.07 -0.88 -4.64
CA ASP A 26 0.68 -1.39 -3.32
C ASP A 26 -0.76 -1.86 -3.38
N LEU A 27 -0.96 -3.13 -3.07
CA LEU A 27 -2.28 -3.71 -2.88
C LEU A 27 -2.55 -3.82 -1.39
N ILE A 28 -3.76 -3.50 -0.97
CA ILE A 28 -4.15 -3.52 0.43
C ILE A 28 -5.28 -4.51 0.63
N VAL A 29 -5.09 -5.40 1.62
CA VAL A 29 -6.11 -6.35 2.06
C VAL A 29 -6.49 -5.97 3.50
N PRO A 30 -7.66 -5.36 3.73
CA PRO A 30 -8.12 -5.02 5.08
C PRO A 30 -8.61 -6.30 5.78
N VAL A 31 -7.71 -6.97 6.51
CA VAL A 31 -8.04 -8.21 7.21
C VAL A 31 -8.88 -7.94 8.46
N GLY A 32 -8.60 -6.83 9.14
CA GLY A 32 -9.20 -6.53 10.42
C GLY A 32 -8.46 -7.21 11.58
N ARG A 33 -8.93 -6.98 12.79
CA ARG A 33 -8.28 -7.57 13.97
C ARG A 33 -8.69 -9.03 14.12
N THR A 34 -7.71 -9.91 14.09
CA THR A 34 -7.89 -11.34 14.22
C THR A 34 -6.63 -11.97 14.83
N ASP A 35 -6.67 -13.28 15.08
CA ASP A 35 -5.50 -14.03 15.50
C ASP A 35 -4.42 -13.99 14.42
N GLU A 36 -3.16 -13.83 14.84
CA GLU A 36 -2.03 -13.75 13.91
C GLU A 36 -1.88 -15.02 13.05
N LYS A 37 -2.26 -16.18 13.59
CA LYS A 37 -2.24 -17.44 12.83
C LYS A 37 -3.25 -17.42 11.71
N VAL A 38 -4.42 -16.82 11.95
CA VAL A 38 -5.46 -16.67 10.92
C VAL A 38 -4.97 -15.71 9.84
N ALA A 39 -4.38 -14.59 10.23
CA ALA A 39 -3.83 -13.62 9.28
C ALA A 39 -2.72 -14.26 8.44
N PHE A 40 -1.82 -15.01 9.06
CA PHE A 40 -0.75 -15.72 8.35
C PHE A 40 -1.32 -16.72 7.34
N SER A 41 -2.37 -17.46 7.71
CA SER A 41 -3.03 -18.40 6.80
C SER A 41 -3.62 -17.71 5.57
N VAL A 42 -4.17 -16.51 5.77
CA VAL A 42 -4.70 -15.68 4.66
C VAL A 42 -3.57 -15.28 3.73
N MET A 43 -2.46 -14.80 4.28
CA MET A 43 -1.29 -14.38 3.51
C MET A 43 -0.71 -15.56 2.72
N GLU A 44 -0.58 -16.71 3.35
CA GLU A 44 -0.05 -17.93 2.73
C GLU A 44 -0.93 -18.42 1.59
N ARG A 45 -2.25 -18.40 1.78
CA ARG A 45 -3.20 -18.76 0.72
C ARG A 45 -3.12 -17.82 -0.47
N PHE A 46 -2.99 -16.54 -0.20
CA PHE A 46 -2.82 -15.53 -1.24
C PHE A 46 -1.55 -15.79 -2.05
N ALA A 47 -0.42 -16.02 -1.36
CA ALA A 47 0.87 -16.29 -2.00
C ALA A 47 0.83 -17.55 -2.84
N ARG A 48 0.22 -18.62 -2.33
CA ARG A 48 0.08 -19.88 -3.08
C ARG A 48 -0.79 -19.71 -4.31
N SER A 49 -1.90 -18.99 -4.18
CA SER A 49 -2.80 -18.74 -5.31
C SER A 49 -2.11 -17.96 -6.42
N TYR A 50 -1.34 -16.94 -6.02
CA TYR A 50 -0.57 -16.16 -6.99
C TYR A 50 0.49 -17.00 -7.68
N HIS A 51 1.25 -17.78 -6.91
CA HIS A 51 2.30 -18.64 -7.47
C HIS A 51 1.71 -19.69 -8.44
N ALA A 52 0.56 -20.27 -8.07
CA ALA A 52 -0.11 -21.26 -8.92
C ALA A 52 -0.61 -20.66 -10.24
N MET A 53 -1.05 -19.40 -10.21
CA MET A 53 -1.57 -18.72 -11.40
C MET A 53 -0.47 -18.21 -12.33
N PHE A 54 0.62 -17.70 -11.77
CA PHE A 54 1.63 -16.96 -12.54
C PHE A 54 3.01 -17.60 -12.55
N GLU A 55 3.23 -18.63 -11.74
CA GLU A 55 4.51 -19.32 -11.58
C GLU A 55 5.66 -18.37 -11.19
N GLU A 56 5.33 -17.25 -10.53
CA GLU A 56 6.28 -16.23 -10.13
C GLU A 56 6.77 -16.44 -8.70
N PRO A 57 8.02 -16.08 -8.38
CA PRO A 57 8.51 -16.13 -7.01
C PRO A 57 7.71 -15.23 -6.08
N VAL A 58 7.42 -15.72 -4.88
CA VAL A 58 6.68 -14.97 -3.88
C VAL A 58 7.42 -15.06 -2.55
N ALA A 59 7.63 -13.91 -1.92
CA ALA A 59 8.23 -13.82 -0.60
C ALA A 59 7.22 -13.23 0.39
N ILE A 60 7.15 -13.80 1.59
CA ILE A 60 6.29 -13.31 2.67
C ILE A 60 7.17 -12.71 3.75
N THR A 61 6.91 -11.45 4.11
CA THR A 61 7.57 -10.76 5.20
C THR A 61 6.56 -10.44 6.29
N MET A 62 6.79 -10.90 7.51
CA MET A 62 5.89 -10.66 8.64
C MET A 62 6.31 -9.40 9.40
N ALA A 63 5.40 -8.44 9.49
CA ALA A 63 5.66 -7.14 10.11
C ALA A 63 5.95 -7.23 11.61
N TYR A 64 5.37 -8.21 12.29
CA TYR A 64 5.53 -8.34 13.75
C TYR A 64 6.82 -9.07 14.17
N ASN A 65 7.65 -9.52 13.25
CA ASN A 65 8.91 -10.18 13.57
C ASN A 65 9.94 -9.15 14.04
N GLN A 66 9.90 -8.83 15.31
CA GLN A 66 10.72 -7.77 15.90
C GLN A 66 12.23 -8.07 15.92
N SER A 67 12.60 -9.31 15.71
CA SER A 67 14.00 -9.70 15.61
C SER A 67 14.57 -9.54 14.22
N ALA A 68 13.74 -9.22 13.24
CA ALA A 68 14.18 -9.07 11.86
C ALA A 68 14.98 -7.77 11.67
N PRO A 69 16.14 -7.83 11.00
CA PRO A 69 16.96 -6.63 10.77
C PRO A 69 16.30 -5.61 9.83
N CYS A 70 15.19 -5.95 9.20
CA CYS A 70 14.44 -5.08 8.33
C CYS A 70 13.39 -4.21 9.05
N ARG A 71 13.43 -4.16 10.39
CA ARG A 71 12.50 -3.37 11.18
C ARG A 71 12.48 -1.89 10.76
N GLU A 72 13.61 -1.34 10.38
CA GLU A 72 13.73 0.03 9.91
C GLU A 72 13.00 0.27 8.59
N THR A 73 12.94 -0.74 7.72
CA THR A 73 12.23 -0.65 6.44
C THR A 73 10.73 -0.88 6.55
N LEU A 74 10.30 -1.63 7.57
CA LEU A 74 8.88 -1.80 7.88
C LEU A 74 8.35 -0.63 8.74
N GLY A 75 9.24 -0.01 9.53
CA GLY A 75 9.01 1.23 10.24
C GLY A 75 7.67 1.34 10.93
N ASP A 76 6.95 2.39 10.57
CA ASP A 76 5.67 2.75 11.16
C ASP A 76 4.53 1.78 10.83
N PHE A 77 4.78 0.76 10.00
CA PHE A 77 3.76 -0.19 9.61
C PHE A 77 3.60 -1.38 10.56
N ASP A 78 4.57 -1.61 11.49
CA ASP A 78 4.55 -2.77 12.38
C ASP A 78 3.25 -2.94 13.17
N GLU A 79 2.66 -1.84 13.62
CA GLU A 79 1.41 -1.84 14.40
C GLU A 79 0.15 -1.91 13.52
N ARG A 80 0.28 -1.68 12.23
CA ARG A 80 -0.81 -1.55 11.27
C ARG A 80 -0.95 -2.74 10.36
N LEU A 81 0.12 -3.53 10.23
CA LEU A 81 0.18 -4.65 9.30
C LEU A 81 0.42 -5.96 10.03
N TYR A 82 -0.20 -7.02 9.52
CA TYR A 82 0.19 -8.39 9.84
C TYR A 82 1.45 -8.78 9.08
N GLY A 83 1.57 -8.32 7.86
CA GLY A 83 2.72 -8.59 7.04
C GLY A 83 2.55 -8.08 5.62
N VAL A 84 3.56 -8.36 4.81
CA VAL A 84 3.61 -7.96 3.40
C VAL A 84 3.96 -9.19 2.57
N VAL A 85 3.21 -9.42 1.49
CA VAL A 85 3.56 -10.40 0.47
C VAL A 85 4.15 -9.65 -0.71
N LYS A 86 5.42 -9.91 -1.01
CA LYS A 86 6.10 -9.28 -2.14
C LYS A 86 5.95 -10.15 -3.38
N LEU A 87 5.38 -9.56 -4.42
CA LEU A 87 5.20 -10.22 -5.70
C LEU A 87 6.19 -9.63 -6.70
N GLN A 88 6.96 -10.48 -7.33
CA GLN A 88 7.89 -10.06 -8.37
C GLN A 88 7.22 -10.14 -9.72
N SER A 89 7.23 -9.02 -10.44
CA SER A 89 6.70 -8.92 -11.79
C SER A 89 7.73 -8.24 -12.68
N PRO A 90 7.88 -8.64 -13.95
CA PRO A 90 8.81 -7.96 -14.86
C PRO A 90 8.40 -6.52 -15.18
N LEU A 91 7.15 -6.15 -14.93
CA LEU A 91 6.64 -4.80 -15.23
C LEU A 91 6.76 -3.84 -14.06
N CYS A 92 6.58 -4.32 -12.84
CA CYS A 92 6.63 -3.50 -11.64
C CYS A 92 6.77 -4.37 -10.39
N GLU A 93 7.15 -3.76 -9.27
CA GLU A 93 7.11 -4.41 -7.98
C GLU A 93 5.71 -4.26 -7.40
N VAL A 94 5.16 -5.35 -6.87
CA VAL A 94 3.85 -5.35 -6.23
C VAL A 94 4.01 -5.83 -4.80
N ASP A 95 3.61 -5.00 -3.86
CA ASP A 95 3.57 -5.32 -2.44
C ASP A 95 2.11 -5.45 -2.00
N VAL A 96 1.76 -6.56 -1.40
CA VAL A 96 0.42 -6.79 -0.86
C VAL A 96 0.48 -6.63 0.66
N LEU A 97 -0.18 -5.59 1.15
CA LEU A 97 -0.16 -5.20 2.55
C LEU A 97 -1.40 -5.77 3.25
N PHE A 98 -1.19 -6.64 4.23
CA PHE A 98 -2.28 -7.25 5.00
C PHE A 98 -2.50 -6.45 6.27
N SER A 99 -3.54 -5.63 6.25
CA SER A 99 -3.79 -4.63 7.28
C SER A 99 -4.55 -5.18 8.48
N ARG A 100 -4.21 -4.67 9.66
CA ARG A 100 -4.96 -4.92 10.90
C ARG A 100 -6.26 -4.14 10.97
N TYR A 101 -6.43 -3.16 10.10
CA TYR A 101 -7.68 -2.40 9.97
C TYR A 101 -8.69 -3.15 9.11
N GLY A 102 -9.98 -2.97 9.40
CA GLY A 102 -11.04 -3.75 8.76
C GLY A 102 -11.66 -3.12 7.53
N SER A 103 -11.27 -1.90 7.16
CA SER A 103 -11.79 -1.23 5.98
C SER A 103 -10.71 -0.43 5.27
N ILE A 104 -10.89 -0.21 3.98
CA ILE A 104 -9.93 0.60 3.21
C ILE A 104 -9.88 2.05 3.69
N THR A 105 -11.00 2.63 4.06
CA THR A 105 -11.04 4.00 4.56
C THR A 105 -10.26 4.16 5.86
N GLU A 106 -10.34 3.17 6.76
CA GLU A 106 -9.56 3.17 7.99
C GLU A 106 -8.06 3.04 7.70
N VAL A 107 -7.66 2.16 6.77
CA VAL A 107 -6.28 2.02 6.36
C VAL A 107 -5.73 3.35 5.84
N LEU A 108 -6.46 3.98 4.92
CA LEU A 108 -6.01 5.22 4.29
C LEU A 108 -5.93 6.39 5.26
N SER A 109 -6.74 6.40 6.32
CA SER A 109 -6.69 7.44 7.34
C SER A 109 -5.38 7.46 8.13
N HIS A 110 -4.61 6.36 8.08
CA HIS A 110 -3.29 6.23 8.72
C HIS A 110 -2.12 6.34 7.74
N PHE A 111 -2.39 6.77 6.50
CA PHE A 111 -1.31 7.05 5.55
C PHE A 111 -0.59 8.34 5.92
N ASP A 112 0.55 8.58 5.30
CA ASP A 112 1.43 9.70 5.62
C ASP A 112 0.81 11.06 5.28
N CYS A 113 0.19 11.18 4.11
CA CYS A 113 -0.39 12.44 3.67
C CYS A 113 -1.58 12.21 2.71
N ASN A 114 -2.31 13.28 2.47
CA ASN A 114 -3.49 13.26 1.62
C ASN A 114 -3.20 12.97 0.15
N LEU A 115 -1.95 13.11 -0.30
CA LEU A 115 -1.59 12.79 -1.67
C LEU A 115 -1.77 11.30 -1.98
N ASN A 116 -1.67 10.44 -0.96
CA ASN A 116 -1.61 8.99 -1.11
C ASN A 116 -2.88 8.26 -0.67
N THR A 117 -3.99 8.97 -0.47
CA THR A 117 -5.23 8.38 0.06
C THR A 117 -6.21 7.92 -1.01
N GLY A 118 -5.82 7.88 -2.27
CA GLY A 118 -6.63 7.31 -3.33
C GLY A 118 -6.60 5.78 -3.34
N TYR A 119 -7.66 5.17 -3.81
CA TYR A 119 -7.71 3.72 -3.97
C TYR A 119 -8.58 3.30 -5.16
N MET A 120 -8.36 2.07 -5.60
CA MET A 120 -9.14 1.43 -6.65
C MET A 120 -9.57 0.04 -6.17
N ASN A 121 -10.84 -0.32 -6.37
CA ASN A 121 -11.34 -1.65 -6.03
C ASN A 121 -11.16 -2.64 -7.21
N THR A 122 -11.54 -3.91 -6.98
CA THR A 122 -11.39 -4.95 -8.00
C THR A 122 -12.29 -4.77 -9.21
N LEU A 123 -13.31 -3.91 -9.11
CA LEU A 123 -14.19 -3.59 -10.23
C LEU A 123 -13.67 -2.42 -11.07
N GLY A 124 -12.53 -1.85 -10.70
CA GLY A 124 -11.94 -0.72 -11.39
C GLY A 124 -12.46 0.65 -10.96
N PHE A 125 -13.30 0.69 -9.91
CA PHE A 125 -13.77 1.96 -9.36
C PHE A 125 -12.63 2.66 -8.62
N VAL A 126 -12.35 3.92 -9.00
CA VAL A 126 -11.30 4.73 -8.41
C VAL A 126 -11.92 5.84 -7.56
N ASP A 127 -11.44 5.97 -6.33
CA ASP A 127 -11.77 7.06 -5.43
C ASP A 127 -10.49 7.83 -5.14
N TYR A 128 -10.35 9.01 -5.69
CA TYR A 128 -9.21 9.89 -5.46
C TYR A 128 -9.67 11.34 -5.46
N ALA A 129 -9.60 11.97 -4.29
CA ALA A 129 -9.87 13.39 -4.16
C ALA A 129 -8.59 14.16 -4.51
N GLU A 130 -8.62 14.91 -5.59
CA GLU A 130 -7.49 15.69 -6.05
C GLU A 130 -7.09 16.72 -4.98
N PRO A 131 -5.86 16.66 -4.46
CA PRO A 131 -5.45 17.52 -3.35
C PRO A 131 -5.25 18.97 -3.81
N LEU A 132 -5.77 19.91 -3.01
CA LEU A 132 -5.53 21.35 -3.19
C LEU A 132 -4.25 21.78 -2.49
N GLU A 133 -3.86 21.09 -1.45
CA GLU A 133 -2.66 21.35 -0.68
C GLU A 133 -2.12 20.04 -0.09
N LEU A 134 -0.87 20.05 0.34
CA LEU A 134 -0.28 18.89 1.03
C LEU A 134 -0.67 18.95 2.51
N VAL A 135 -1.38 17.91 2.97
CA VAL A 135 -1.81 17.77 4.37
C VAL A 135 -1.22 16.49 4.94
N TRP A 136 -0.47 16.60 6.02
CA TRP A 136 0.08 15.45 6.74
C TRP A 136 -0.99 14.83 7.62
N LEU A 137 -1.15 13.51 7.52
CA LEU A 137 -2.11 12.74 8.31
C LEU A 137 -1.45 12.06 9.51
N GLU A 138 -0.16 11.77 9.40
CA GLU A 138 0.65 11.13 10.43
C GLU A 138 2.04 11.74 10.47
N PRO A 139 2.74 11.69 11.61
CA PRO A 139 4.15 12.09 11.65
C PRO A 139 5.00 11.18 10.76
N VAL A 140 5.93 11.78 10.02
CA VAL A 140 6.80 11.04 9.10
C VAL A 140 8.27 11.37 9.36
N SER A 141 9.16 10.49 8.87
CA SER A 141 10.60 10.73 8.92
C SER A 141 10.99 11.91 8.02
N PRO A 142 12.12 12.58 8.30
CA PRO A 142 12.60 13.68 7.43
C PRO A 142 12.80 13.25 5.97
N SER A 143 13.28 12.05 5.73
CA SER A 143 13.47 11.54 4.36
C SER A 143 12.13 11.34 3.65
N ARG A 144 11.12 10.84 4.35
CA ARG A 144 9.78 10.67 3.80
C ARG A 144 9.13 12.01 3.52
N GLU A 145 9.27 12.95 4.44
CA GLU A 145 8.78 14.32 4.27
C GLU A 145 9.35 14.95 3.00
N LEU A 146 10.66 14.85 2.80
CA LEU A 146 11.32 15.41 1.61
C LEU A 146 10.80 14.74 0.33
N ARG A 147 10.61 13.42 0.33
CA ARG A 147 10.07 12.71 -0.83
C ARG A 147 8.68 13.19 -1.19
N MET A 148 7.82 13.40 -0.19
CA MET A 148 6.46 13.86 -0.44
C MET A 148 6.40 15.32 -0.85
N LEU A 149 7.25 16.17 -0.31
CA LEU A 149 7.37 17.56 -0.75
C LEU A 149 7.81 17.64 -2.22
N ASN A 150 8.78 16.81 -2.62
CA ASN A 150 9.22 16.74 -4.01
C ASN A 150 8.11 16.22 -4.92
N LYS A 151 7.35 15.23 -4.47
CA LYS A 151 6.22 14.70 -5.22
C LYS A 151 5.12 15.75 -5.39
N TRP A 152 4.83 16.49 -4.33
CA TRP A 152 3.86 17.58 -4.40
C TRP A 152 4.27 18.65 -5.42
N LYS A 153 5.53 19.02 -5.43
CA LYS A 153 6.07 19.97 -6.40
C LYS A 153 5.90 19.44 -7.83
N GLN A 154 6.18 18.16 -8.05
CA GLN A 154 6.02 17.50 -9.34
C GLN A 154 4.57 17.52 -9.81
N ILE A 155 3.63 17.27 -8.89
CA ILE A 155 2.19 17.32 -9.18
C ILE A 155 1.76 18.73 -9.58
N GLN A 156 2.25 19.75 -8.87
CA GLN A 156 1.95 21.15 -9.20
C GLN A 156 2.47 21.51 -10.59
N GLU A 157 3.66 21.04 -10.95
CA GLU A 157 4.22 21.26 -12.30
C GLU A 157 3.33 20.64 -13.39
N VAL A 158 2.80 19.44 -13.14
CA VAL A 158 1.88 18.77 -14.08
C VAL A 158 0.59 19.57 -14.22
N ARG A 159 0.03 20.06 -13.11
CA ARG A 159 -1.20 20.86 -13.13
C ARG A 159 -1.02 22.18 -13.88
N ASP A 160 0.10 22.84 -13.66
CA ASP A 160 0.39 24.14 -14.27
C ASP A 160 0.65 24.02 -15.79
N ALA A 161 0.96 22.83 -16.28
CA ALA A 161 1.20 22.56 -17.69
C ALA A 161 -0.09 22.43 -18.51
N TYR A 162 -1.24 22.32 -17.86
CA TYR A 162 -2.55 22.20 -18.48
C TYR A 162 -3.48 23.38 -18.04
#